data_5f9109edc4236237426a7a3ff66171fa
#
_entry.id   5f9109edc4236237426a7a3ff66171fa
#
_cell.length_a   1.000
_cell.length_b   1.000
_cell.length_c   1.000
_cell.angle_alpha   90.00
_cell.angle_beta   90.00
_cell.angle_gamma   90.00
#
_symmetry.space_group_name_H-M   'P 1'
#
loop_
_entity.id
_entity.type
_entity.pdbx_description
1 polymer ?
#
loop_
_entity_poly.entity_id
_entity_poly.type
_entity_poly.pdbx_seq_one_letter_code
_entity_poly.pdbx_strand_id
1 'polypeptide(L)' 'HPPTKEERIAALIEHLGVFDEMLTGFTNFALMKKHFKAYVSGWDGAKELRVKLMETSSVSEAVLMLHESLRR' A
#
# COMPACT_ATOMS: atom_id res chain seq x y z
N HIS A 1 19.90 8.08 6.36
CA HIS A 1 18.73 8.83 5.88
C HIS A 1 17.52 7.90 5.79
N PRO A 2 16.57 8.05 6.71
CA PRO A 2 15.37 7.20 6.64
C PRO A 2 14.48 7.59 5.46
N PRO A 3 13.75 6.63 4.87
CA PRO A 3 12.86 6.93 3.76
C PRO A 3 11.75 7.88 4.19
N THR A 4 11.37 8.77 3.29
CA THR A 4 10.27 9.69 3.54
C THR A 4 8.93 8.96 3.38
N LYS A 5 7.85 9.61 3.81
CA LYS A 5 6.50 9.10 3.61
C LYS A 5 6.25 8.83 2.13
N GLU A 6 6.62 9.78 1.28
CA GLU A 6 6.42 9.67 -0.17
C GLU A 6 7.20 8.50 -0.75
N GLU A 7 8.44 8.31 -0.29
CA GLU A 7 9.25 7.21 -0.76
C GLU A 7 8.66 5.86 -0.35
N ARG A 8 8.14 5.76 0.86
CA ARG A 8 7.52 4.54 1.36
C ARG A 8 6.25 4.21 0.60
N ILE A 9 5.42 5.22 0.33
CA ILE A 9 4.18 5.02 -0.42
C ILE A 9 4.49 4.63 -1.86
N ALA A 10 5.46 5.30 -2.48
CA ALA A 10 5.85 4.96 -3.85
C ALA A 10 6.39 3.53 -3.94
N ALA A 11 7.18 3.13 -2.96
CA ALA A 11 7.70 1.76 -2.92
C ALA A 11 6.58 0.74 -2.78
N LEU A 12 5.58 1.04 -1.97
CA LEU A 12 4.44 0.16 -1.80
C LEU A 12 3.63 0.03 -3.09
N ILE A 13 3.40 1.14 -3.77
CA ILE A 13 2.67 1.12 -5.06
C ILE A 13 3.39 0.21 -6.06
N GLU A 14 4.69 0.36 -6.16
CA GLU A 14 5.51 -0.48 -7.04
C GLU A 14 5.43 -1.95 -6.65
N HIS A 15 5.52 -2.22 -5.36
CA HIS A 15 5.45 -3.57 -4.84
C HIS A 15 4.09 -4.23 -5.14
N LEU A 16 3.02 -3.48 -4.97
CA LEU A 16 1.67 -3.98 -5.26
C LEU A 16 1.50 -4.30 -6.74
N GLY A 17 2.08 -3.50 -7.61
CA GLY A 17 2.03 -3.74 -9.04
C GLY A 17 2.71 -5.04 -9.42
N VAL A 18 3.91 -5.27 -8.87
CA VAL A 18 4.65 -6.50 -9.10
C VAL A 18 3.89 -7.71 -8.55
N PHE A 19 3.36 -7.56 -7.36
CA PHE A 19 2.61 -8.63 -6.70
C PHE A 19 1.40 -9.04 -7.53
N ASP A 20 0.65 -8.05 -8.00
CA ASP A 20 -0.53 -8.30 -8.81
C ASP A 20 -0.20 -9.00 -10.13
N GLU A 21 0.89 -8.57 -10.76
CA GLU A 21 1.35 -9.14 -12.03
C GLU A 21 1.80 -10.59 -11.87
N MET A 22 2.57 -10.87 -10.82
CA MET A 22 3.16 -12.19 -10.61
C MET A 22 2.16 -13.22 -10.09
N LEU A 23 1.16 -12.80 -9.34
CA LEU A 23 0.25 -13.71 -8.65
C LEU A 23 -1.19 -13.60 -9.15
N THR A 24 -1.37 -13.12 -10.38
CA THR A 24 -2.69 -12.99 -10.99
C THR A 24 -3.45 -14.32 -10.94
N GLY A 25 -4.65 -14.27 -10.42
CA GLY A 25 -5.50 -15.46 -10.32
C GLY A 25 -5.27 -16.28 -9.05
N PHE A 26 -4.18 -16.07 -8.36
CA PHE A 26 -3.87 -16.79 -7.14
C PHE A 26 -3.63 -15.87 -5.95
N THR A 27 -3.77 -14.59 -6.19
CA THR A 27 -3.47 -13.60 -5.16
C THR A 27 -4.44 -13.68 -3.99
N ASN A 28 -3.91 -13.95 -2.82
CA ASN A 28 -4.66 -13.80 -1.60
C ASN A 28 -4.39 -12.39 -1.10
N PHE A 29 -5.36 -11.51 -1.27
CA PHE A 29 -5.21 -10.11 -0.90
C PHE A 29 -4.89 -9.93 0.59
N ALA A 30 -5.29 -10.89 1.41
CA ALA A 30 -4.96 -10.85 2.83
C ALA A 30 -3.45 -10.90 3.08
N LEU A 31 -2.72 -11.63 2.22
CA LEU A 31 -1.26 -11.66 2.31
C LEU A 31 -0.66 -10.31 1.96
N MET A 32 -1.25 -9.65 0.96
CA MET A 32 -0.80 -8.33 0.55
C MET A 32 -1.03 -7.29 1.65
N LYS A 33 -2.11 -7.42 2.39
CA LYS A 33 -2.42 -6.49 3.48
C LYS A 33 -1.37 -6.47 4.58
N LYS A 34 -0.64 -7.55 4.74
CA LYS A 34 0.46 -7.59 5.71
C LYS A 34 1.55 -6.60 5.37
N HIS A 35 1.77 -6.36 4.08
CA HIS A 35 2.77 -5.41 3.62
C HIS A 35 2.40 -3.97 3.94
N PHE A 36 1.10 -3.69 4.04
CA PHE A 36 0.67 -2.33 4.37
C PHE A 36 1.23 -1.88 5.72
N LYS A 37 1.27 -2.79 6.68
CA LYS A 37 1.82 -2.48 7.99
C LYS A 37 3.31 -2.12 7.93
N ALA A 38 4.04 -2.81 7.07
CA ALA A 38 5.48 -2.58 6.95
C ALA A 38 5.79 -1.25 6.28
N TYR A 39 5.03 -0.90 5.25
CA TYR A 39 5.29 0.31 4.46
C TYR A 39 4.63 1.55 5.02
N VAL A 40 3.43 1.39 5.57
CA VAL A 40 2.63 2.52 6.05
C VAL A 40 2.77 2.63 7.56
N SER A 41 3.87 3.21 7.97
CA SER A 41 4.15 3.41 9.40
C SER A 41 5.24 4.47 9.56
N GLY A 42 5.30 5.04 10.75
CA GLY A 42 6.37 5.96 11.09
C GLY A 42 6.13 7.43 10.77
N TRP A 43 4.89 7.79 10.40
CA TRP A 43 4.55 9.20 10.19
C TRP A 43 3.13 9.47 10.68
N ASP A 44 2.82 10.77 10.84
CA ASP A 44 1.48 11.17 11.26
C ASP A 44 0.47 10.81 10.19
N GLY A 45 -0.61 10.15 10.61
CA GLY A 45 -1.66 9.72 9.69
C GLY A 45 -1.43 8.35 9.08
N ALA A 46 -0.29 7.73 9.34
CA ALA A 46 -0.01 6.39 8.82
C ALA A 46 -1.04 5.37 9.27
N LYS A 47 -1.45 5.45 10.54
CA LYS A 47 -2.43 4.54 11.08
C LYS A 47 -3.77 4.66 10.36
N GLU A 48 -4.19 5.88 10.08
CA GLU A 48 -5.44 6.13 9.38
C GLU A 48 -5.39 5.59 7.96
N LEU A 49 -4.27 5.81 7.29
CA LEU A 49 -4.09 5.28 5.94
C LEU A 49 -4.13 3.75 5.93
N ARG A 50 -3.48 3.13 6.92
CA ARG A 50 -3.53 1.67 7.03
C ARG A 50 -4.94 1.14 7.20
N VAL A 51 -5.73 1.79 8.03
CA VAL A 51 -7.12 1.37 8.25
C VAL A 51 -7.89 1.43 6.94
N LYS A 52 -7.72 2.49 6.18
CA LYS A 52 -8.38 2.63 4.89
C LYS A 52 -7.92 1.56 3.90
N LEU A 53 -6.62 1.29 3.88
CA LEU A 53 -6.07 0.26 2.99
C LEU A 53 -6.60 -1.13 3.35
N MET A 54 -6.78 -1.40 4.63
CA MET A 54 -7.32 -2.68 5.08
C MET A 54 -8.77 -2.89 4.66
N GLU A 55 -9.47 -1.83 4.34
CA GLU A 55 -10.85 -1.91 3.87
C GLU A 55 -10.95 -2.13 2.36
N THR A 56 -9.84 -2.00 1.64
CA THR A 56 -9.84 -2.23 0.19
C THR A 56 -9.99 -3.71 -0.11
N SER A 57 -10.55 -4.03 -1.28
CA SER A 57 -10.77 -5.40 -1.70
C SER A 57 -9.90 -5.81 -2.88
N SER A 58 -9.18 -4.89 -3.47
CA SER A 58 -8.36 -5.18 -4.65
C SER A 58 -7.12 -4.31 -4.68
N VAL A 59 -6.14 -4.76 -5.48
CA VAL A 59 -4.91 -3.99 -5.68
C VAL A 59 -5.21 -2.63 -6.28
N SER A 60 -6.14 -2.58 -7.24
CA SER A 60 -6.50 -1.33 -7.90
C SER A 60 -7.00 -0.29 -6.90
N GLU A 61 -7.87 -0.69 -5.99
CA GLU A 61 -8.37 0.20 -4.97
C GLU A 61 -7.26 0.71 -4.06
N ALA A 62 -6.36 -0.19 -3.65
CA ALA A 62 -5.26 0.18 -2.78
C ALA A 62 -4.32 1.16 -3.48
N VAL A 63 -4.00 0.91 -4.74
CA VAL A 63 -3.11 1.79 -5.51
C VAL A 63 -3.73 3.17 -5.68
N LEU A 64 -5.02 3.25 -6.00
CA LEU A 64 -5.70 4.53 -6.12
C LEU A 64 -5.65 5.33 -4.83
N MET A 65 -5.89 4.65 -3.72
CA MET A 65 -5.85 5.29 -2.41
C MET A 65 -4.46 5.82 -2.08
N LEU A 66 -3.43 5.06 -2.41
CA LEU A 66 -2.05 5.48 -2.19
C LEU A 66 -1.68 6.68 -3.05
N HIS A 67 -2.12 6.70 -4.31
CA HIS A 67 -1.88 7.84 -5.18
C HIS A 67 -2.55 9.10 -4.63
N GLU A 68 -3.76 8.98 -4.12
CA GLU A 68 -4.43 10.11 -3.51
C GLU A 68 -3.66 10.63 -2.30
N SER A 69 -3.13 9.72 -1.52
CA SER A 69 -2.33 10.08 -0.36
C SER A 69 -1.09 10.89 -0.75
N LEU A 70 -0.49 10.56 -1.89
CA LEU A 70 0.69 11.29 -2.38
C LEU A 70 0.37 12.71 -2.83
N ARG A 71 -0.88 12.96 -3.21
CA ARG A 71 -1.30 14.30 -3.66
C ARG A 71 -1.51 15.26 -2.50
N ARG A 72 -1.63 14.77 -1.30
CA ARG A 72 -1.87 15.60 -0.11
C ARG A 72 -0.55 15.90 0.62
#